data_c6058238ef1b9c8884eab357eee4868c
#
_entry.id   c6058238ef1b9c8884eab357eee4868c
#
_cell.length_a   1.000
_cell.length_b   1.000
_cell.length_c   1.000
_cell.angle_alpha   90.00
_cell.angle_beta   90.00
_cell.angle_gamma   90.00
#
_symmetry.space_group_name_H-M   'P 1'
#
loop_
_entity.id
_entity.type
_entity.pdbx_description
1 polymer ?
#
loop_
_entity_poly.entity_id
_entity_poly.type
_entity_poly.pdbx_seq_one_letter_code
_entity_poly.pdbx_strand_id
1 'polypeptide(L)'
;MIHCFYHSSDLDGHCSGAIVKYKFPEAQMHSINYGQQFAWDKVNTKEDIVIMVDFSLQPFSEMAKLHTEFDDRLIWIDHHISAIEESKSWKDGDNKSLNDKINGLRMVGLAGCELTWKHFFPEIEMPNAVRLLGRYDVWDHKDPNVLPFQMGIRLENTWPDAKNMSMWQDYFSKFSENLIKDTINEGKTILKYQKQENEKYAKSCAMEIDFKGFKAIAINKLLTNSQLFDSVWDESKYDLMITFGLRANGMWTMSFYTTKENVDCSQIAKSFGGGGHRQAAGCNFKTLPSEFVKQIKIKQPVKFGKIPEYGDKMTLKEFIEDVDCGMFIDYDGHGYYATENEMTDIAVLPSMIINKNIDIRWSHVVWFNK
;
A
#
# COMPACT_ATOMS: atom_id res chain seq x y z
N MET A 1 9.58 18.70 -27.84
CA MET A 1 8.49 18.71 -26.85
C MET A 1 9.06 18.39 -25.47
N ILE A 2 8.36 18.76 -24.36
CA ILE A 2 8.80 18.38 -23.00
C ILE A 2 7.87 17.28 -22.49
N HIS A 3 8.46 16.16 -22.05
CA HIS A 3 7.75 15.04 -21.44
C HIS A 3 8.21 14.87 -20.01
N CYS A 4 7.28 14.92 -19.07
CA CYS A 4 7.54 14.68 -17.64
C CYS A 4 7.01 13.31 -17.24
N PHE A 5 7.91 12.44 -16.77
CA PHE A 5 7.58 11.16 -16.15
C PHE A 5 7.73 11.32 -14.64
N TYR A 6 6.64 11.11 -13.91
CA TYR A 6 6.59 11.30 -12.47
C TYR A 6 6.10 10.05 -11.76
N HIS A 7 6.61 9.77 -10.56
CA HIS A 7 6.14 8.67 -9.74
C HIS A 7 4.65 8.86 -9.40
N SER A 8 3.85 7.82 -9.66
CA SER A 8 2.39 7.94 -9.57
C SER A 8 1.77 7.31 -8.33
N SER A 9 2.59 6.76 -7.43
CA SER A 9 2.09 6.01 -6.27
C SER A 9 1.84 6.85 -5.04
N ASP A 10 2.41 8.05 -4.98
CA ASP A 10 2.38 8.89 -3.78
C ASP A 10 2.32 10.39 -4.11
N LEU A 11 2.23 11.18 -3.04
CA LEU A 11 2.10 12.64 -3.16
C LEU A 11 3.43 13.33 -3.44
N ASP A 12 4.55 12.71 -3.15
CA ASP A 12 5.86 13.23 -3.52
C ASP A 12 6.01 13.27 -5.04
N GLY A 13 5.73 12.16 -5.70
CA GLY A 13 5.74 12.08 -7.15
C GLY A 13 4.69 12.98 -7.82
N HIS A 14 3.47 13.06 -7.28
CA HIS A 14 2.45 13.98 -7.80
C HIS A 14 2.87 15.45 -7.67
N CYS A 15 3.42 15.85 -6.54
CA CYS A 15 3.94 17.19 -6.29
C CYS A 15 5.13 17.48 -7.21
N SER A 16 6.06 16.53 -7.37
CA SER A 16 7.20 16.65 -8.28
C SER A 16 6.75 16.89 -9.73
N GLY A 17 5.79 16.09 -10.21
CA GLY A 17 5.17 16.29 -11.52
C GLY A 17 4.48 17.65 -11.65
N ALA A 18 3.75 18.08 -10.61
CA ALA A 18 3.07 19.37 -10.60
C ALA A 18 4.05 20.56 -10.66
N ILE A 19 5.19 20.46 -10.01
CA ILE A 19 6.26 21.47 -10.08
C ILE A 19 6.81 21.58 -11.50
N VAL A 20 7.02 20.45 -12.18
CA VAL A 20 7.45 20.46 -13.60
C VAL A 20 6.37 21.10 -14.47
N LYS A 21 5.10 20.71 -14.28
CA LYS A 21 3.98 21.29 -15.05
C LYS A 21 3.76 22.77 -14.75
N TYR A 22 4.04 23.22 -13.53
CA TYR A 22 4.02 24.64 -13.15
C TYR A 22 5.13 25.43 -13.86
N LYS A 23 6.32 24.85 -13.98
CA LYS A 23 7.46 25.44 -14.71
C LYS A 23 7.24 25.45 -16.22
N PHE A 24 6.68 24.35 -16.75
CA PHE A 24 6.49 24.12 -18.18
C PHE A 24 5.01 23.76 -18.44
N PRO A 25 4.12 24.75 -18.57
CA PRO A 25 2.69 24.50 -18.74
C PRO A 25 2.32 23.61 -19.94
N GLU A 26 3.17 23.59 -20.97
CA GLU A 26 3.01 22.77 -22.18
C GLU A 26 3.50 21.32 -22.03
N ALA A 27 4.20 20.99 -20.94
CA ALA A 27 4.77 19.65 -20.74
C ALA A 27 3.68 18.56 -20.79
N GLN A 28 4.00 17.46 -21.49
CA GLN A 28 3.19 16.26 -21.51
C GLN A 28 3.48 15.43 -20.28
N MET A 29 2.43 15.16 -19.47
CA MET A 29 2.55 14.48 -18.19
C MET A 29 2.32 12.99 -18.35
N HIS A 30 3.25 12.17 -17.85
CA HIS A 30 3.20 10.72 -17.89
C HIS A 30 3.37 10.15 -16.49
N SER A 31 2.32 9.52 -15.98
CA SER A 31 2.41 8.75 -14.73
C SER A 31 3.21 7.47 -14.98
N ILE A 32 4.13 7.15 -14.09
CA ILE A 32 4.92 5.92 -14.16
C ILE A 32 5.06 5.30 -12.76
N ASN A 33 5.15 3.97 -12.69
CA ASN A 33 5.34 3.25 -11.45
C ASN A 33 6.24 2.03 -11.66
N TYR A 34 6.80 1.49 -10.58
CA TYR A 34 7.64 0.29 -10.62
C TYR A 34 6.90 -0.89 -11.27
N GLY A 35 7.63 -1.60 -12.15
CA GLY A 35 7.06 -2.67 -12.97
C GLY A 35 6.44 -2.22 -14.30
N GLN A 36 6.30 -0.92 -14.54
CA GLN A 36 5.89 -0.38 -15.83
C GLN A 36 7.10 -0.10 -16.73
N GLN A 37 6.90 -0.29 -18.03
CA GLN A 37 7.91 0.04 -19.03
C GLN A 37 7.84 1.53 -19.39
N PHE A 38 8.99 2.10 -19.75
CA PHE A 38 9.04 3.45 -20.30
C PHE A 38 8.30 3.52 -21.65
N ALA A 39 7.52 4.57 -21.84
CA ALA A 39 6.67 4.75 -23.02
C ALA A 39 7.49 5.35 -24.19
N TRP A 40 8.35 4.55 -24.78
CA TRP A 40 9.21 4.94 -25.92
C TRP A 40 8.43 5.46 -27.13
N ASP A 41 7.21 4.96 -27.33
CA ASP A 41 6.33 5.34 -28.43
C ASP A 41 5.76 6.76 -28.31
N LYS A 42 5.87 7.38 -27.14
CA LYS A 42 5.36 8.73 -26.87
C LYS A 42 6.39 9.83 -27.00
N VAL A 43 7.67 9.49 -27.19
CA VAL A 43 8.77 10.45 -27.18
C VAL A 43 9.59 10.36 -28.46
N ASN A 44 10.02 11.53 -28.97
CA ASN A 44 10.98 11.61 -30.07
C ASN A 44 12.39 11.76 -29.50
N THR A 45 13.20 10.71 -29.58
CA THR A 45 14.56 10.68 -29.01
C THR A 45 15.52 11.71 -29.63
N LYS A 46 15.19 12.31 -30.77
CA LYS A 46 16.03 13.31 -31.40
C LYS A 46 15.74 14.75 -30.98
N GLU A 47 14.50 15.05 -30.61
CA GLU A 47 14.04 16.44 -30.46
C GLU A 47 13.43 16.73 -29.05
N ASP A 48 12.89 15.72 -28.38
CA ASP A 48 12.17 15.92 -27.14
C ASP A 48 13.12 16.00 -25.94
N ILE A 49 12.64 16.66 -24.87
CA ILE A 49 13.28 16.69 -23.55
C ILE A 49 12.49 15.75 -22.65
N VAL A 50 13.18 14.89 -21.94
CA VAL A 50 12.60 14.00 -20.92
C VAL A 50 13.00 14.49 -19.54
N ILE A 51 12.01 14.72 -18.69
CA ILE A 51 12.19 15.05 -17.28
C ILE A 51 11.61 13.89 -16.48
N MET A 52 12.44 13.23 -15.69
CA MET A 52 12.02 12.15 -14.78
C MET A 52 12.20 12.60 -13.36
N VAL A 53 11.11 12.58 -12.59
CA VAL A 53 11.09 13.11 -11.22
C VAL A 53 10.54 12.08 -10.24
N ASP A 54 11.22 11.97 -9.09
CA ASP A 54 10.88 11.06 -8.00
C ASP A 54 10.78 9.60 -8.43
N PHE A 55 11.50 9.23 -9.48
CA PHE A 55 11.45 7.90 -10.07
C PHE A 55 12.73 7.56 -10.83
N SER A 56 13.06 6.29 -10.87
CA SER A 56 14.08 5.73 -11.78
C SER A 56 13.54 4.46 -12.43
N LEU A 57 13.90 4.26 -13.71
CA LEU A 57 13.57 3.01 -14.40
C LEU A 57 14.33 1.83 -13.79
N GLN A 58 13.66 0.68 -13.74
CA GLN A 58 14.27 -0.58 -13.29
C GLN A 58 14.05 -1.68 -14.33
N PRO A 59 15.09 -2.50 -14.61
CA PRO A 59 16.46 -2.42 -14.06
C PRO A 59 17.18 -1.13 -14.50
N PHE A 60 18.19 -0.71 -13.76
CA PHE A 60 18.88 0.58 -13.99
C PHE A 60 19.52 0.69 -15.40
N SER A 61 19.74 -0.43 -16.09
CA SER A 61 20.11 -0.45 -17.50
C SER A 61 19.14 0.32 -18.41
N GLU A 62 17.85 0.43 -18.01
CA GLU A 62 16.88 1.25 -18.74
C GLU A 62 17.11 2.75 -18.53
N MET A 63 17.61 3.17 -17.35
CA MET A 63 18.06 4.57 -17.14
C MET A 63 19.31 4.88 -17.97
N ALA A 64 20.25 3.93 -18.06
CA ALA A 64 21.44 4.08 -18.90
C ALA A 64 21.06 4.20 -20.39
N LYS A 65 20.11 3.37 -20.85
CA LYS A 65 19.55 3.47 -22.20
C LYS A 65 18.87 4.82 -22.44
N LEU A 66 18.06 5.28 -21.47
CA LEU A 66 17.38 6.56 -21.56
C LEU A 66 18.41 7.72 -21.70
N HIS A 67 19.49 7.69 -20.93
CA HIS A 67 20.57 8.66 -21.04
C HIS A 67 21.27 8.56 -22.42
N THR A 68 21.51 7.36 -22.92
CA THR A 68 22.13 7.18 -24.25
C THR A 68 21.29 7.80 -25.37
N GLU A 69 19.95 7.70 -25.27
CA GLU A 69 19.05 8.21 -26.32
C GLU A 69 18.77 9.72 -26.20
N PHE A 70 18.82 10.28 -25.01
CA PHE A 70 18.45 11.69 -24.78
C PHE A 70 19.63 12.60 -24.41
N ASP A 71 20.72 12.03 -23.88
CA ASP A 71 21.94 12.76 -23.47
C ASP A 71 21.61 13.98 -22.61
N ASP A 72 22.07 15.18 -22.92
CA ASP A 72 21.80 16.42 -22.18
C ASP A 72 20.32 16.82 -22.09
N ARG A 73 19.47 16.20 -22.91
CA ARG A 73 18.01 16.38 -22.91
C ARG A 73 17.27 15.49 -21.89
N LEU A 74 17.99 14.67 -21.12
CA LEU A 74 17.46 13.97 -19.96
C LEU A 74 17.75 14.77 -18.70
N ILE A 75 16.69 15.07 -17.95
CA ILE A 75 16.78 15.61 -16.59
C ILE A 75 16.23 14.56 -15.64
N TRP A 76 17.03 14.12 -14.67
CA TRP A 76 16.63 13.14 -13.68
C TRP A 76 16.80 13.70 -12.26
N ILE A 77 15.68 13.75 -11.50
CA ILE A 77 15.64 14.26 -10.13
C ILE A 77 15.07 13.16 -9.25
N ASP A 78 15.83 12.71 -8.27
CA ASP A 78 15.47 11.55 -7.48
C ASP A 78 16.15 11.57 -6.11
N HIS A 79 15.55 10.89 -5.12
CA HIS A 79 16.08 10.75 -3.77
C HIS A 79 16.23 9.29 -3.33
N HIS A 80 15.79 8.34 -4.12
CA HIS A 80 15.85 6.92 -3.80
C HIS A 80 17.29 6.41 -3.74
N ILE A 81 17.74 6.02 -2.55
CA ILE A 81 19.13 5.65 -2.28
C ILE A 81 19.65 4.54 -3.20
N SER A 82 18.83 3.53 -3.47
CA SER A 82 19.22 2.41 -4.35
C SER A 82 19.53 2.87 -5.78
N ALA A 83 18.68 3.75 -6.35
CA ALA A 83 18.88 4.30 -7.69
C ALA A 83 20.12 5.20 -7.76
N ILE A 84 20.34 6.02 -6.72
CA ILE A 84 21.51 6.90 -6.61
C ILE A 84 22.80 6.07 -6.53
N GLU A 85 22.84 5.03 -5.69
CA GLU A 85 24.00 4.15 -5.56
C GLU A 85 24.28 3.38 -6.85
N GLU A 86 23.24 2.87 -7.49
CA GLU A 86 23.35 2.17 -8.76
C GLU A 86 23.87 3.11 -9.87
N SER A 87 23.39 4.34 -9.94
CA SER A 87 23.87 5.36 -10.88
C SER A 87 25.34 5.73 -10.69
N LYS A 88 25.83 5.76 -9.43
CA LYS A 88 27.24 5.99 -9.12
C LYS A 88 28.13 4.81 -9.50
N SER A 89 27.60 3.60 -9.40
CA SER A 89 28.32 2.38 -9.78
C SER A 89 28.39 2.16 -11.30
N TRP A 90 27.39 2.66 -12.02
CA TRP A 90 27.34 2.53 -13.48
C TRP A 90 28.34 3.45 -14.14
N LYS A 91 29.33 2.86 -14.83
CA LYS A 91 30.38 3.57 -15.56
C LYS A 91 30.22 3.37 -17.05
N ASP A 92 30.42 4.44 -17.79
CA ASP A 92 30.54 4.37 -19.26
C ASP A 92 32.00 4.29 -19.73
N GLY A 93 32.20 4.43 -21.04
CA GLY A 93 33.53 4.37 -21.67
C GLY A 93 34.54 5.38 -21.12
N ASP A 94 34.10 6.51 -20.60
CA ASP A 94 34.94 7.57 -20.00
C ASP A 94 35.20 7.37 -18.50
N ASN A 95 34.72 6.28 -17.92
CA ASN A 95 34.81 5.96 -16.51
C ASN A 95 34.12 6.97 -15.56
N LYS A 96 33.28 7.85 -16.10
CA LYS A 96 32.40 8.75 -15.32
C LYS A 96 31.13 8.02 -14.95
N SER A 97 30.59 8.30 -13.75
CA SER A 97 29.33 7.69 -13.35
C SER A 97 28.14 8.34 -14.07
N LEU A 98 27.07 7.60 -14.27
CA LEU A 98 25.83 8.18 -14.80
C LEU A 98 25.26 9.23 -13.86
N ASN A 99 25.50 9.11 -12.54
CA ASN A 99 25.11 10.15 -11.58
C ASN A 99 25.73 11.51 -11.90
N ASP A 100 26.95 11.53 -12.42
CA ASP A 100 27.68 12.78 -12.73
C ASP A 100 27.35 13.34 -14.12
N LYS A 101 26.81 12.50 -15.00
CA LYS A 101 26.51 12.86 -16.40
C LYS A 101 25.08 13.33 -16.60
N ILE A 102 24.11 12.67 -15.98
CA ILE A 102 22.71 13.03 -16.17
C ILE A 102 22.41 14.35 -15.43
N ASN A 103 21.81 15.30 -16.14
CA ASN A 103 21.35 16.56 -15.57
C ASN A 103 20.30 16.33 -14.48
N GLY A 104 20.26 17.20 -13.47
CA GLY A 104 19.28 17.15 -12.38
C GLY A 104 19.90 16.99 -11.00
N LEU A 105 19.07 16.83 -9.98
CA LEU A 105 19.50 16.72 -8.59
C LEU A 105 19.18 15.33 -8.04
N ARG A 106 20.15 14.71 -7.38
CA ARG A 106 20.01 13.43 -6.70
C ARG A 106 20.62 13.53 -5.32
N MET A 107 19.78 13.40 -4.28
CA MET A 107 20.24 13.57 -2.90
C MET A 107 19.33 12.82 -1.93
N VAL A 108 19.91 12.08 -1.01
CA VAL A 108 19.21 11.46 0.12
C VAL A 108 18.92 12.48 1.21
N GLY A 109 17.79 12.37 1.88
CA GLY A 109 17.40 13.25 3.01
C GLY A 109 16.53 14.45 2.62
N LEU A 110 16.31 14.65 1.33
CA LEU A 110 15.27 15.51 0.77
C LEU A 110 14.39 14.66 -0.15
N ALA A 111 13.11 14.96 -0.20
CA ALA A 111 12.16 14.29 -1.06
C ALA A 111 12.28 14.73 -2.52
N GLY A 112 11.72 13.95 -3.44
CA GLY A 112 11.72 14.25 -4.88
C GLY A 112 11.14 15.62 -5.19
N CYS A 113 10.02 16.00 -4.55
CA CYS A 113 9.38 17.32 -4.75
C CYS A 113 10.25 18.48 -4.25
N GLU A 114 10.95 18.31 -3.12
CA GLU A 114 11.87 19.33 -2.62
C GLU A 114 13.07 19.51 -3.57
N LEU A 115 13.60 18.43 -4.09
CA LEU A 115 14.69 18.46 -5.08
C LEU A 115 14.22 19.06 -6.41
N THR A 116 13.01 18.73 -6.85
CA THR A 116 12.41 19.26 -8.06
C THR A 116 12.20 20.77 -7.95
N TRP A 117 11.69 21.25 -6.81
CA TRP A 117 11.57 22.68 -6.58
C TRP A 117 12.91 23.38 -6.60
N LYS A 118 13.92 22.86 -5.89
CA LYS A 118 15.28 23.43 -5.85
C LYS A 118 15.94 23.47 -7.23
N HIS A 119 15.66 22.49 -8.08
CA HIS A 119 16.23 22.45 -9.43
C HIS A 119 15.60 23.50 -10.35
N PHE A 120 14.28 23.63 -10.37
CA PHE A 120 13.60 24.50 -11.31
C PHE A 120 13.37 25.93 -10.81
N PHE A 121 13.42 26.14 -9.49
CA PHE A 121 13.16 27.42 -8.84
C PHE A 121 14.20 27.74 -7.74
N PRO A 122 15.52 27.68 -8.07
CA PRO A 122 16.59 27.79 -7.05
C PRO A 122 16.58 29.13 -6.29
N GLU A 123 16.09 30.21 -6.91
CA GLU A 123 16.03 31.56 -6.34
C GLU A 123 14.67 31.86 -5.66
N ILE A 124 13.72 30.94 -5.71
CA ILE A 124 12.38 31.15 -5.16
C ILE A 124 12.24 30.29 -3.89
N GLU A 125 11.84 30.92 -2.80
CA GLU A 125 11.55 30.21 -1.56
C GLU A 125 10.59 29.05 -1.80
N MET A 126 10.91 27.90 -1.21
CA MET A 126 10.11 26.68 -1.36
C MET A 126 8.76 26.86 -0.67
N PRO A 127 7.63 26.63 -1.37
CA PRO A 127 6.31 26.67 -0.75
C PRO A 127 6.21 25.70 0.42
N ASN A 128 5.50 26.12 1.46
CA ASN A 128 5.33 25.27 2.65
C ASN A 128 4.60 23.95 2.33
N ALA A 129 3.72 23.92 1.33
CA ALA A 129 3.07 22.71 0.87
C ALA A 129 4.09 21.67 0.35
N VAL A 130 5.06 22.10 -0.47
CA VAL A 130 6.14 21.23 -0.98
C VAL A 130 6.98 20.70 0.19
N ARG A 131 7.36 21.57 1.12
CA ARG A 131 8.11 21.18 2.32
C ARG A 131 7.35 20.16 3.17
N LEU A 132 6.05 20.38 3.41
CA LEU A 132 5.26 19.46 4.23
C LEU A 132 5.10 18.08 3.59
N LEU A 133 4.89 18.01 2.26
CA LEU A 133 4.85 16.76 1.52
C LEU A 133 6.19 16.04 1.55
N GLY A 134 7.28 16.78 1.29
CA GLY A 134 8.61 16.19 1.28
C GLY A 134 9.04 15.69 2.65
N ARG A 135 8.73 16.41 3.75
CA ARG A 135 9.04 15.93 5.11
C ARG A 135 8.29 14.64 5.45
N TYR A 136 7.05 14.49 4.98
CA TYR A 136 6.32 13.23 5.16
C TYR A 136 7.04 12.08 4.46
N ASP A 137 7.48 12.28 3.24
CA ASP A 137 8.09 11.23 2.42
C ASP A 137 9.41 10.73 2.98
N VAL A 138 10.28 11.64 3.43
CA VAL A 138 11.56 11.28 4.07
C VAL A 138 11.41 10.92 5.55
N TRP A 139 10.18 10.69 6.04
CA TRP A 139 9.89 10.26 7.41
C TRP A 139 10.33 11.26 8.49
N ASP A 140 10.43 12.55 8.17
CA ASP A 140 10.73 13.63 9.12
C ASP A 140 9.43 14.27 9.64
N HIS A 141 8.86 13.67 10.68
CA HIS A 141 7.60 14.07 11.29
C HIS A 141 7.78 15.02 12.50
N LYS A 142 8.92 15.73 12.60
CA LYS A 142 9.16 16.69 13.69
C LYS A 142 8.20 17.86 13.69
N ASP A 143 7.81 18.33 12.50
CA ASP A 143 6.74 19.33 12.37
C ASP A 143 5.38 18.63 12.54
N PRO A 144 4.58 19.01 13.56
CA PRO A 144 3.30 18.36 13.84
C PRO A 144 2.25 18.57 12.74
N ASN A 145 2.50 19.44 11.77
CA ASN A 145 1.62 19.71 10.65
C ASN A 145 1.86 18.76 9.45
N VAL A 146 2.98 18.06 9.41
CA VAL A 146 3.35 17.15 8.30
C VAL A 146 2.28 16.10 8.07
N LEU A 147 1.97 15.29 9.07
CA LEU A 147 0.97 14.24 8.94
C LEU A 147 -0.45 14.76 8.69
N PRO A 148 -0.94 15.80 9.42
CA PRO A 148 -2.22 16.40 9.10
C PRO A 148 -2.31 16.95 7.68
N PHE A 149 -1.30 17.66 7.20
CA PHE A 149 -1.30 18.17 5.83
C PHE A 149 -1.37 17.05 4.80
N GLN A 150 -0.56 15.99 4.98
CA GLN A 150 -0.58 14.80 4.14
C GLN A 150 -1.96 14.13 4.09
N MET A 151 -2.72 14.14 5.19
CA MET A 151 -4.07 13.56 5.22
C MET A 151 -5.12 14.48 4.59
N GLY A 152 -5.02 15.79 4.82
CA GLY A 152 -5.96 16.75 4.26
C GLY A 152 -5.88 16.86 2.74
N ILE A 153 -4.66 16.98 2.20
CA ILE A 153 -4.49 17.12 0.75
C ILE A 153 -4.95 15.89 -0.05
N ARG A 154 -5.09 14.72 0.59
CA ARG A 154 -5.65 13.51 -0.05
C ARG A 154 -7.15 13.62 -0.34
N LEU A 155 -7.84 14.63 0.16
CA LEU A 155 -9.21 14.93 -0.23
C LEU A 155 -9.28 15.56 -1.63
N GLU A 156 -8.16 16.08 -2.10
CA GLU A 156 -8.05 16.70 -3.41
C GLU A 156 -7.65 15.71 -4.51
N ASN A 157 -7.91 16.07 -5.74
CA ASN A 157 -7.38 15.36 -6.90
C ASN A 157 -5.96 15.87 -7.21
N THR A 158 -4.96 15.16 -6.72
CA THR A 158 -3.56 15.57 -6.76
C THR A 158 -2.81 15.20 -8.04
N TRP A 159 -3.47 14.57 -9.02
CA TRP A 159 -2.83 14.26 -10.30
C TRP A 159 -2.37 15.54 -11.01
N PRO A 160 -1.08 15.65 -11.43
CA PRO A 160 -0.52 16.86 -12.04
C PRO A 160 -0.92 16.98 -13.52
N ASP A 161 -2.20 16.97 -13.81
CA ASP A 161 -2.75 17.20 -15.15
C ASP A 161 -3.33 18.62 -15.28
N ALA A 162 -3.67 19.02 -16.51
CA ALA A 162 -4.15 20.37 -16.77
C ALA A 162 -5.42 20.74 -15.96
N LYS A 163 -6.24 19.78 -15.57
CA LYS A 163 -7.48 20.03 -14.80
C LYS A 163 -7.20 20.34 -13.33
N ASN A 164 -6.14 19.79 -12.80
CA ASN A 164 -5.81 19.88 -11.36
C ASN A 164 -4.73 20.91 -11.07
N MET A 165 -4.16 21.54 -12.10
CA MET A 165 -3.08 22.50 -11.91
C MET A 165 -3.48 23.77 -11.18
N SER A 166 -4.76 24.17 -11.20
CA SER A 166 -5.22 25.31 -10.39
C SER A 166 -5.02 25.07 -8.90
N MET A 167 -5.35 23.88 -8.41
CA MET A 167 -5.09 23.48 -7.02
C MET A 167 -3.59 23.59 -6.67
N TRP A 168 -2.71 23.03 -7.50
CA TRP A 168 -1.28 23.10 -7.27
C TRP A 168 -0.73 24.53 -7.33
N GLN A 169 -1.25 25.36 -8.25
CA GLN A 169 -0.87 26.78 -8.32
C GLN A 169 -1.23 27.53 -7.04
N ASP A 170 -2.38 27.24 -6.45
CA ASP A 170 -2.80 27.81 -5.17
C ASP A 170 -1.86 27.37 -4.04
N TYR A 171 -1.46 26.10 -3.95
CA TYR A 171 -0.50 25.60 -2.97
C TYR A 171 0.93 26.12 -3.19
N PHE A 172 1.33 26.39 -4.42
CA PHE A 172 2.65 26.95 -4.74
C PHE A 172 2.70 28.47 -4.59
N SER A 173 1.56 29.11 -4.43
CA SER A 173 1.47 30.55 -4.21
C SER A 173 2.06 30.96 -2.87
N LYS A 174 2.71 32.11 -2.85
CA LYS A 174 3.13 32.76 -1.59
C LYS A 174 1.97 33.16 -0.67
N PHE A 175 0.73 33.12 -1.18
CA PHE A 175 -0.48 33.43 -0.41
C PHE A 175 -1.23 32.17 0.04
N SER A 176 -0.61 31.00 -0.04
CA SER A 176 -1.22 29.70 0.28
C SER A 176 -1.42 29.44 1.79
N GLU A 177 -1.01 30.34 2.67
CA GLU A 177 -0.97 30.10 4.13
C GLU A 177 -2.34 29.68 4.69
N ASN A 178 -3.41 30.39 4.32
CA ASN A 178 -4.76 30.05 4.78
C ASN A 178 -5.22 28.71 4.21
N LEU A 179 -4.98 28.44 2.92
CA LEU A 179 -5.31 27.16 2.29
C LEU A 179 -4.59 26.00 2.99
N ILE A 180 -3.28 26.14 3.24
CA ILE A 180 -2.49 25.14 3.96
C ILE A 180 -3.04 24.89 5.37
N LYS A 181 -3.43 25.96 6.09
CA LYS A 181 -4.03 25.85 7.42
C LYS A 181 -5.37 25.11 7.39
N ASP A 182 -6.21 25.38 6.42
CA ASP A 182 -7.50 24.70 6.25
C ASP A 182 -7.29 23.22 5.93
N THR A 183 -6.40 22.89 5.00
CA THR A 183 -6.00 21.51 4.69
C THR A 183 -5.46 20.77 5.92
N ILE A 184 -4.64 21.42 6.74
CA ILE A 184 -4.16 20.84 8.00
C ILE A 184 -5.31 20.57 8.97
N ASN A 185 -6.30 21.45 9.08
CA ASN A 185 -7.46 21.28 9.96
C ASN A 185 -8.35 20.11 9.50
N GLU A 186 -8.57 19.97 8.19
CA GLU A 186 -9.24 18.83 7.61
C GLU A 186 -8.49 17.53 7.91
N GLY A 187 -7.18 17.52 7.70
CA GLY A 187 -6.35 16.37 8.03
C GLY A 187 -6.36 15.99 9.51
N LYS A 188 -6.38 16.97 10.44
CA LYS A 188 -6.57 16.69 11.88
C LYS A 188 -7.90 16.03 12.16
N THR A 189 -8.95 16.42 11.46
CA THR A 189 -10.29 15.82 11.59
C THR A 189 -10.28 14.38 11.09
N ILE A 190 -9.66 14.12 9.93
CA ILE A 190 -9.49 12.78 9.37
C ILE A 190 -8.71 11.89 10.35
N LEU A 191 -7.57 12.35 10.85
CA LEU A 191 -6.74 11.59 11.79
C LEU A 191 -7.48 11.28 13.09
N LYS A 192 -8.26 12.22 13.63
CA LYS A 192 -9.09 11.99 14.81
C LYS A 192 -10.12 10.88 14.55
N TYR A 193 -10.81 10.91 13.42
CA TYR A 193 -11.77 9.88 13.03
C TYR A 193 -11.08 8.53 12.84
N GLN A 194 -9.99 8.49 12.06
CA GLN A 194 -9.23 7.25 11.84
C GLN A 194 -8.73 6.62 13.14
N LYS A 195 -8.25 7.44 14.08
CA LYS A 195 -7.81 6.95 15.39
C LYS A 195 -8.95 6.25 16.14
N GLN A 196 -10.13 6.87 16.16
CA GLN A 196 -11.30 6.28 16.83
C GLN A 196 -11.74 4.97 16.15
N GLU A 197 -11.78 4.93 14.84
CA GLU A 197 -12.15 3.73 14.10
C GLU A 197 -11.08 2.63 14.22
N ASN A 198 -9.80 2.98 14.16
CA ASN A 198 -8.72 2.03 14.39
C ASN A 198 -8.77 1.43 15.80
N GLU A 199 -9.03 2.25 16.82
CA GLU A 199 -9.16 1.78 18.21
C GLU A 199 -10.30 0.77 18.36
N LYS A 200 -11.48 1.06 17.83
CA LYS A 200 -12.62 0.14 17.87
C LYS A 200 -12.30 -1.16 17.14
N TYR A 201 -11.71 -1.03 15.94
CA TYR A 201 -11.38 -2.19 15.13
C TYR A 201 -10.32 -3.07 15.79
N ALA A 202 -9.23 -2.47 16.29
CA ALA A 202 -8.17 -3.19 16.94
C ALA A 202 -8.65 -3.92 18.19
N LYS A 203 -9.46 -3.26 19.04
CA LYS A 203 -10.05 -3.90 20.23
C LYS A 203 -10.90 -5.13 19.91
N SER A 204 -11.58 -5.12 18.75
CA SER A 204 -12.47 -6.20 18.34
C SER A 204 -11.77 -7.32 17.58
N CYS A 205 -10.73 -7.00 16.80
CA CYS A 205 -10.17 -7.90 15.81
C CYS A 205 -8.70 -8.28 16.05
N ALA A 206 -8.03 -7.68 17.04
CA ALA A 206 -6.64 -8.00 17.31
C ALA A 206 -6.47 -9.40 17.91
N MET A 207 -5.53 -10.15 17.36
CA MET A 207 -5.21 -11.51 17.76
C MET A 207 -3.73 -11.59 18.16
N GLU A 208 -3.44 -12.21 19.29
CA GLU A 208 -2.10 -12.53 19.72
C GLU A 208 -1.65 -13.83 19.06
N ILE A 209 -0.52 -13.81 18.40
CA ILE A 209 0.04 -14.98 17.71
C ILE A 209 1.56 -15.10 17.92
N ASP A 210 2.07 -16.31 17.78
CA ASP A 210 3.51 -16.54 17.63
C ASP A 210 3.82 -16.76 16.13
N PHE A 211 4.58 -15.88 15.52
CA PHE A 211 4.89 -15.95 14.10
C PHE A 211 6.41 -15.92 13.86
N LYS A 212 6.96 -17.00 13.32
CA LYS A 212 8.42 -17.17 13.08
C LYS A 212 9.30 -16.87 14.30
N GLY A 213 8.83 -17.22 15.48
CA GLY A 213 9.55 -16.99 16.74
C GLY A 213 9.35 -15.59 17.33
N PHE A 214 8.57 -14.72 16.69
CA PHE A 214 8.20 -13.41 17.20
C PHE A 214 6.84 -13.45 17.89
N LYS A 215 6.71 -12.76 19.01
CA LYS A 215 5.40 -12.44 19.60
C LYS A 215 4.74 -11.35 18.76
N ALA A 216 3.63 -11.65 18.14
CA ALA A 216 2.98 -10.74 17.23
C ALA A 216 1.52 -10.43 17.64
N ILE A 217 1.08 -9.24 17.27
CA ILE A 217 -0.32 -8.86 17.27
C ILE A 217 -0.79 -8.74 15.83
N ALA A 218 -1.83 -9.47 15.44
CA ALA A 218 -2.31 -9.56 14.07
C ALA A 218 -3.75 -9.07 13.95
N ILE A 219 -4.05 -8.39 12.85
CA ILE A 219 -5.39 -7.88 12.53
C ILE A 219 -5.71 -8.16 11.07
N ASN A 220 -6.89 -8.74 10.81
CA ASN A 220 -7.41 -8.90 9.46
C ASN A 220 -7.98 -7.57 8.95
N LYS A 221 -7.13 -6.76 8.31
CA LYS A 221 -7.50 -5.49 7.68
C LYS A 221 -6.51 -5.17 6.56
N LEU A 222 -7.02 -4.76 5.41
CA LEU A 222 -6.25 -4.22 4.30
C LEU A 222 -6.31 -2.69 4.24
N LEU A 223 -5.47 -2.09 3.39
CA LEU A 223 -5.42 -0.65 3.13
C LEU A 223 -5.25 0.16 4.43
N THR A 224 -4.34 -0.29 5.28
CA THR A 224 -4.04 0.31 6.58
C THR A 224 -2.53 0.32 6.83
N ASN A 225 -2.11 0.98 7.90
CA ASN A 225 -0.71 1.06 8.32
C ASN A 225 -0.58 0.70 9.81
N SER A 226 0.62 0.89 10.37
CA SER A 226 0.93 0.58 11.77
C SER A 226 0.06 1.34 12.79
N GLN A 227 -0.49 2.50 12.45
CA GLN A 227 -1.37 3.28 13.33
C GLN A 227 -2.67 2.52 13.72
N LEU A 228 -3.02 1.48 12.97
CA LEU A 228 -4.10 0.57 13.35
C LEU A 228 -3.87 -0.07 14.73
N PHE A 229 -2.63 -0.25 15.12
CA PHE A 229 -2.23 -0.93 16.34
C PHE A 229 -2.01 -0.01 17.55
N ASP A 230 -2.04 1.32 17.39
CA ASP A 230 -1.70 2.29 18.44
C ASP A 230 -2.38 2.04 19.79
N SER A 231 -3.61 1.53 19.78
CA SER A 231 -4.38 1.27 20.99
C SER A 231 -4.13 -0.10 21.63
N VAL A 232 -3.45 -1.00 20.93
CA VAL A 232 -3.22 -2.41 21.35
C VAL A 232 -1.76 -2.82 21.32
N TRP A 233 -0.88 -1.95 20.78
CA TRP A 233 0.55 -2.19 20.74
C TRP A 233 1.16 -2.02 22.13
N ASP A 234 1.90 -3.03 22.54
CA ASP A 234 2.71 -3.03 23.76
C ASP A 234 4.09 -3.59 23.42
N GLU A 235 5.08 -2.70 23.34
CA GLU A 235 6.44 -3.02 22.97
C GLU A 235 7.13 -4.00 23.94
N SER A 236 6.66 -4.05 25.20
CA SER A 236 7.16 -5.04 26.17
C SER A 236 6.64 -6.45 25.90
N LYS A 237 5.52 -6.56 25.23
CA LYS A 237 4.79 -7.81 24.98
C LYS A 237 4.96 -8.35 23.57
N TYR A 238 5.00 -7.47 22.58
CA TYR A 238 5.03 -7.84 21.17
C TYR A 238 6.33 -7.40 20.49
N ASP A 239 6.71 -8.14 19.48
CA ASP A 239 7.84 -7.86 18.61
C ASP A 239 7.38 -7.34 17.24
N LEU A 240 6.16 -7.74 16.82
CA LEU A 240 5.69 -7.57 15.46
C LEU A 240 4.19 -7.24 15.42
N MET A 241 3.82 -6.29 14.57
CA MET A 241 2.45 -6.01 14.18
C MET A 241 2.21 -6.60 12.79
N ILE A 242 1.09 -7.30 12.58
CA ILE A 242 0.77 -7.95 11.30
C ILE A 242 -0.63 -7.54 10.85
N THR A 243 -0.76 -6.97 9.66
CA THR A 243 -2.03 -6.88 8.97
C THR A 243 -2.09 -7.89 7.85
N PHE A 244 -3.25 -8.48 7.61
CA PHE A 244 -3.44 -9.42 6.53
C PHE A 244 -4.85 -9.33 5.96
N GLY A 245 -5.04 -9.76 4.71
CA GLY A 245 -6.37 -9.81 4.10
C GLY A 245 -6.32 -10.32 2.67
N LEU A 246 -7.47 -10.76 2.18
CA LEU A 246 -7.65 -11.24 0.83
C LEU A 246 -8.02 -10.09 -0.11
N ARG A 247 -7.31 -9.96 -1.22
CA ARG A 247 -7.63 -9.00 -2.29
C ARG A 247 -8.60 -9.59 -3.30
N ALA A 248 -9.27 -8.73 -4.05
CA ALA A 248 -10.21 -9.14 -5.11
C ALA A 248 -9.59 -10.02 -6.21
N ASN A 249 -8.27 -9.96 -6.39
CA ASN A 249 -7.53 -10.82 -7.33
C ASN A 249 -7.21 -12.21 -6.78
N GLY A 250 -7.77 -12.58 -5.62
CA GLY A 250 -7.53 -13.87 -4.97
C GLY A 250 -6.18 -14.00 -4.25
N MET A 251 -5.39 -12.93 -4.19
CA MET A 251 -4.12 -12.93 -3.46
C MET A 251 -4.29 -12.42 -2.02
N TRP A 252 -3.73 -13.13 -1.06
CA TRP A 252 -3.54 -12.63 0.29
C TRP A 252 -2.38 -11.65 0.34
N THR A 253 -2.58 -10.53 1.01
CA THR A 253 -1.51 -9.58 1.33
C THR A 253 -1.26 -9.63 2.84
N MET A 254 0.01 -9.64 3.23
CA MET A 254 0.42 -9.54 4.62
C MET A 254 1.44 -8.42 4.75
N SER A 255 1.24 -7.53 5.72
CA SER A 255 2.17 -6.44 6.03
C SER A 255 2.67 -6.59 7.46
N PHE A 256 3.95 -6.30 7.64
CA PHE A 256 4.67 -6.41 8.90
C PHE A 256 5.14 -5.04 9.33
N TYR A 257 4.97 -4.71 10.61
CA TYR A 257 5.47 -3.47 11.20
C TYR A 257 6.10 -3.73 12.56
N THR A 258 7.08 -2.91 12.93
CA THR A 258 7.72 -2.95 14.24
C THR A 258 8.24 -1.58 14.66
N THR A 259 8.32 -1.33 15.97
CA THR A 259 9.06 -0.20 16.53
C THR A 259 10.42 -0.62 17.07
N LYS A 260 10.69 -1.94 17.15
CA LYS A 260 11.91 -2.49 17.75
C LYS A 260 13.09 -2.47 16.79
N GLU A 261 14.24 -2.01 17.26
CA GLU A 261 15.47 -1.95 16.47
C GLU A 261 16.06 -3.33 16.16
N ASN A 262 15.82 -4.33 16.98
CA ASN A 262 16.31 -5.70 16.79
C ASN A 262 15.42 -6.57 15.88
N VAL A 263 14.31 -6.05 15.38
CA VAL A 263 13.42 -6.72 14.43
C VAL A 263 13.55 -6.09 13.05
N ASP A 264 13.63 -6.91 12.02
CA ASP A 264 13.72 -6.46 10.62
C ASP A 264 12.59 -7.06 9.79
N CYS A 265 11.53 -6.28 9.59
CA CYS A 265 10.37 -6.65 8.79
C CYS A 265 10.74 -6.98 7.33
N SER A 266 11.77 -6.31 6.77
CA SER A 266 12.20 -6.56 5.39
C SER A 266 12.74 -7.99 5.21
N GLN A 267 13.50 -8.51 6.19
CA GLN A 267 14.00 -9.88 6.15
C GLN A 267 12.85 -10.90 6.27
N ILE A 268 11.86 -10.59 7.13
CA ILE A 268 10.66 -11.42 7.25
C ILE A 268 9.93 -11.47 5.91
N ALA A 269 9.65 -10.32 5.30
CA ALA A 269 8.95 -10.23 4.01
C ALA A 269 9.75 -10.92 2.88
N LYS A 270 11.07 -10.71 2.80
CA LYS A 270 11.96 -11.38 1.83
C LYS A 270 11.92 -12.90 1.92
N SER A 271 11.78 -13.47 3.12
CA SER A 271 11.65 -14.93 3.28
C SER A 271 10.40 -15.50 2.62
N PHE A 272 9.46 -14.64 2.22
CA PHE A 272 8.23 -14.96 1.51
C PHE A 272 8.17 -14.35 0.10
N GLY A 273 9.29 -13.89 -0.45
CA GLY A 273 9.35 -13.27 -1.78
C GLY A 273 8.82 -11.84 -1.84
N GLY A 274 8.65 -11.19 -0.69
CA GLY A 274 8.26 -9.80 -0.56
C GLY A 274 9.44 -8.86 -0.31
N GLY A 275 9.17 -7.67 0.23
CA GLY A 275 10.19 -6.66 0.52
C GLY A 275 9.65 -5.48 1.30
N GLY A 276 10.48 -4.45 1.45
CA GLY A 276 10.16 -3.22 2.16
C GLY A 276 11.31 -2.74 3.03
N HIS A 277 10.98 -1.88 3.98
CA HIS A 277 11.91 -1.30 4.93
C HIS A 277 12.00 -2.14 6.21
N ARG A 278 13.03 -1.88 7.01
CA ARG A 278 13.26 -2.55 8.31
C ARG A 278 12.03 -2.48 9.22
N GLN A 279 11.36 -1.33 9.28
CA GLN A 279 10.22 -1.11 10.17
C GLN A 279 8.86 -1.38 9.54
N ALA A 280 8.78 -1.50 8.20
CA ALA A 280 7.56 -1.74 7.46
C ALA A 280 7.84 -2.48 6.16
N ALA A 281 7.29 -3.68 6.02
CA ALA A 281 7.48 -4.52 4.84
C ALA A 281 6.23 -5.36 4.56
N GLY A 282 6.14 -5.96 3.40
CA GLY A 282 4.99 -6.78 3.04
C GLY A 282 5.28 -7.83 1.98
N CYS A 283 4.36 -8.77 1.86
CA CYS A 283 4.40 -9.83 0.86
C CYS A 283 3.00 -10.27 0.46
N ASN A 284 2.92 -11.00 -0.64
CA ASN A 284 1.67 -11.54 -1.17
C ASN A 284 1.75 -13.07 -1.24
N PHE A 285 0.60 -13.73 -1.05
CA PHE A 285 0.47 -15.18 -1.07
C PHE A 285 -0.75 -15.60 -1.88
N LYS A 286 -0.69 -16.75 -2.53
CA LYS A 286 -1.91 -17.43 -3.04
C LYS A 286 -2.73 -18.01 -1.88
N THR A 287 -2.05 -18.52 -0.86
CA THR A 287 -2.64 -19.05 0.38
C THR A 287 -1.81 -18.58 1.55
N LEU A 288 -2.46 -18.22 2.67
CA LEU A 288 -1.75 -17.84 3.88
C LEU A 288 -0.81 -18.95 4.35
N PRO A 289 0.36 -18.60 4.91
CA PRO A 289 1.27 -19.60 5.46
C PRO A 289 0.57 -20.48 6.50
N SER A 290 0.74 -21.81 6.41
CA SER A 290 0.06 -22.75 7.30
C SER A 290 0.42 -22.53 8.78
N GLU A 291 1.64 -22.10 9.06
CA GLU A 291 2.10 -21.73 10.40
C GLU A 291 1.33 -20.51 10.95
N PHE A 292 0.99 -19.53 10.09
CA PHE A 292 0.18 -18.39 10.46
C PHE A 292 -1.27 -18.80 10.74
N VAL A 293 -1.86 -19.60 9.85
CA VAL A 293 -3.24 -20.08 10.00
C VAL A 293 -3.42 -20.89 11.28
N LYS A 294 -2.45 -21.74 11.64
CA LYS A 294 -2.46 -22.52 12.90
C LYS A 294 -2.45 -21.64 14.15
N GLN A 295 -1.93 -20.42 14.07
CA GLN A 295 -1.83 -19.50 15.20
C GLN A 295 -3.07 -18.61 15.37
N ILE A 296 -3.89 -18.47 14.34
CA ILE A 296 -5.18 -17.79 14.46
C ILE A 296 -6.04 -18.66 15.37
N LYS A 297 -5.95 -18.40 16.68
CA LYS A 297 -6.78 -19.08 17.68
C LYS A 297 -8.21 -18.60 17.49
N ILE A 298 -9.01 -19.41 16.84
CA ILE A 298 -10.46 -19.32 16.99
C ILE A 298 -10.69 -19.62 18.47
N LYS A 299 -11.11 -18.60 19.25
CA LYS A 299 -11.30 -18.75 20.71
C LYS A 299 -12.37 -19.75 21.08
N GLN A 300 -13.08 -20.29 20.11
CA GLN A 300 -14.05 -21.37 20.30
C GLN A 300 -13.42 -22.67 19.75
N PRO A 301 -13.47 -23.75 20.51
CA PRO A 301 -13.06 -25.05 20.00
C PRO A 301 -13.94 -25.40 18.83
N VAL A 302 -13.36 -25.50 17.63
CA VAL A 302 -14.02 -26.12 16.49
C VAL A 302 -14.12 -27.60 16.86
N LYS A 303 -15.28 -28.08 17.23
CA LYS A 303 -15.54 -29.51 17.23
C LYS A 303 -15.72 -29.95 15.80
N PHE A 304 -14.81 -30.75 15.29
CA PHE A 304 -15.09 -31.52 14.09
C PHE A 304 -16.12 -32.57 14.49
N GLY A 305 -17.37 -32.39 14.09
CA GLY A 305 -18.37 -33.45 14.12
C GLY A 305 -17.95 -34.59 13.20
N LYS A 306 -18.62 -35.71 13.27
CA LYS A 306 -18.42 -36.82 12.35
C LYS A 306 -18.73 -36.29 10.95
N ILE A 307 -17.68 -36.12 10.12
CA ILE A 307 -17.86 -35.73 8.73
C ILE A 307 -18.57 -36.88 8.04
N PRO A 308 -19.78 -36.69 7.44
CA PRO A 308 -20.41 -37.70 6.69
C PRO A 308 -19.46 -38.20 5.58
N GLU A 309 -19.37 -39.50 5.35
CA GLU A 309 -18.56 -40.02 4.26
C GLU A 309 -19.12 -39.56 2.91
N TYR A 310 -18.26 -39.41 1.93
CA TYR A 310 -18.68 -39.02 0.58
C TYR A 310 -19.75 -39.97 0.05
N GLY A 311 -20.96 -39.47 -0.20
CA GLY A 311 -22.10 -40.22 -0.68
C GLY A 311 -23.19 -40.49 0.37
N ASP A 312 -23.01 -40.12 1.63
CA ASP A 312 -24.05 -40.21 2.65
C ASP A 312 -25.22 -39.28 2.29
N LYS A 313 -26.43 -39.81 2.43
CA LYS A 313 -27.66 -39.06 2.18
C LYS A 313 -28.22 -38.61 3.53
N MET A 314 -28.33 -37.30 3.69
CA MET A 314 -28.89 -36.68 4.89
C MET A 314 -29.86 -35.58 4.47
N THR A 315 -30.98 -35.46 5.16
CA THR A 315 -31.89 -34.34 4.95
C THR A 315 -31.32 -33.10 5.67
N LEU A 316 -31.66 -31.88 5.22
CA LEU A 316 -31.30 -30.64 5.90
C LEU A 316 -31.82 -30.66 7.36
N LYS A 317 -32.94 -31.25 7.61
CA LYS A 317 -33.54 -31.40 8.96
C LYS A 317 -32.65 -32.24 9.86
N GLU A 318 -32.23 -33.42 9.38
CA GLU A 318 -31.32 -34.30 10.13
C GLU A 318 -29.97 -33.63 10.37
N PHE A 319 -29.51 -32.86 9.41
CA PHE A 319 -28.29 -32.06 9.56
C PHE A 319 -28.43 -31.00 10.67
N ILE A 320 -29.52 -30.25 10.69
CA ILE A 320 -29.79 -29.21 11.70
C ILE A 320 -30.04 -29.82 13.11
N GLU A 321 -30.65 -31.00 13.20
CA GLU A 321 -30.91 -31.70 14.46
C GLU A 321 -29.62 -32.24 15.11
N ASP A 322 -28.62 -32.63 14.29
CA ASP A 322 -27.33 -33.14 14.79
C ASP A 322 -26.29 -32.04 15.08
N VAL A 323 -26.62 -30.76 14.81
CA VAL A 323 -25.65 -29.68 14.81
C VAL A 323 -26.22 -28.41 15.44
N ASP A 324 -25.62 -27.97 16.52
CA ASP A 324 -25.98 -26.69 17.17
C ASP A 324 -25.78 -25.47 16.29
N CYS A 325 -24.77 -25.49 15.41
CA CYS A 325 -24.47 -24.45 14.42
C CYS A 325 -23.39 -24.93 13.47
N GLY A 326 -23.57 -24.74 12.18
CA GLY A 326 -22.56 -25.14 11.20
C GLY A 326 -22.55 -24.31 9.92
N MET A 327 -21.36 -24.20 9.32
CA MET A 327 -21.19 -23.71 7.98
C MET A 327 -20.72 -24.88 7.10
N PHE A 328 -21.31 -25.04 5.95
CA PHE A 328 -20.87 -26.01 4.97
C PHE A 328 -20.63 -25.31 3.60
N ILE A 329 -19.75 -25.90 2.83
CA ILE A 329 -19.46 -25.45 1.48
C ILE A 329 -19.89 -26.58 0.56
N ASP A 330 -20.75 -26.28 -0.42
CA ASP A 330 -21.19 -27.25 -1.41
C ASP A 330 -20.12 -27.53 -2.47
N TYR A 331 -20.42 -28.43 -3.38
CA TYR A 331 -19.51 -28.85 -4.46
C TYR A 331 -19.11 -27.69 -5.40
N ASP A 332 -19.96 -26.66 -5.52
CA ASP A 332 -19.73 -25.50 -6.38
C ASP A 332 -19.03 -24.35 -5.64
N GLY A 333 -18.63 -24.55 -4.37
CA GLY A 333 -17.91 -23.56 -3.57
C GLY A 333 -18.79 -22.52 -2.87
N HIS A 334 -20.09 -22.71 -2.83
CA HIS A 334 -21.02 -21.85 -2.09
C HIS A 334 -21.02 -22.22 -0.60
N GLY A 335 -20.83 -21.22 0.25
CA GLY A 335 -20.91 -21.37 1.69
C GLY A 335 -22.35 -21.21 2.20
N TYR A 336 -22.78 -22.14 3.02
CA TYR A 336 -24.09 -22.13 3.69
C TYR A 336 -23.88 -22.23 5.18
N TYR A 337 -24.77 -21.55 5.93
CA TYR A 337 -24.65 -21.57 7.37
C TYR A 337 -26.03 -21.63 8.04
N ALA A 338 -26.14 -22.42 9.07
CA ALA A 338 -27.37 -22.66 9.79
C ALA A 338 -27.15 -22.58 11.31
N THR A 339 -28.08 -21.98 12.03
CA THR A 339 -28.13 -21.96 13.50
C THR A 339 -29.49 -22.50 14.00
N GLU A 340 -29.47 -23.09 15.19
CA GLU A 340 -30.66 -23.70 15.78
C GLU A 340 -31.83 -22.71 16.00
N ASN A 341 -31.57 -21.43 16.15
CA ASN A 341 -32.55 -20.40 16.50
C ASN A 341 -32.96 -19.45 15.39
N GLU A 342 -32.32 -19.48 14.25
CA GLU A 342 -32.57 -18.53 13.15
C GLU A 342 -32.68 -19.25 11.80
N MET A 343 -33.76 -19.98 11.59
CA MET A 343 -34.11 -20.51 10.28
C MET A 343 -34.39 -19.44 9.24
N THR A 344 -34.38 -18.16 9.62
CA THR A 344 -34.56 -17.01 8.73
C THR A 344 -33.29 -16.66 7.93
N ASP A 345 -32.09 -16.98 8.42
CA ASP A 345 -30.84 -16.74 7.69
C ASP A 345 -30.50 -17.82 6.67
N ILE A 346 -31.27 -18.90 6.64
CA ILE A 346 -31.28 -19.86 5.49
C ILE A 346 -31.85 -19.20 4.22
N ALA A 347 -32.19 -17.94 4.24
CA ALA A 347 -32.66 -17.17 3.08
C ALA A 347 -31.66 -17.09 1.90
N VAL A 348 -30.45 -17.52 2.08
CA VAL A 348 -29.43 -17.65 1.00
C VAL A 348 -29.49 -18.99 0.31
N LEU A 349 -30.15 -19.99 0.90
CA LEU A 349 -30.41 -21.25 0.22
C LEU A 349 -31.50 -21.01 -0.82
N PRO A 350 -31.28 -21.35 -2.11
CA PRO A 350 -32.37 -21.31 -3.09
C PRO A 350 -33.56 -22.07 -2.52
N SER A 351 -34.77 -21.52 -2.63
CA SER A 351 -36.02 -22.11 -2.10
C SER A 351 -36.26 -23.59 -2.56
N MET A 352 -35.50 -24.06 -3.52
CA MET A 352 -35.46 -25.45 -3.99
C MET A 352 -34.81 -26.41 -2.99
N ILE A 353 -33.93 -25.96 -2.11
CA ILE A 353 -33.23 -26.83 -1.15
C ILE A 353 -34.10 -27.07 0.10
N ILE A 354 -34.92 -26.14 0.49
CA ILE A 354 -35.73 -26.21 1.72
C ILE A 354 -36.88 -27.24 1.60
N ASN A 355 -37.36 -27.55 0.38
CA ASN A 355 -38.54 -28.35 0.15
C ASN A 355 -38.32 -29.72 -0.51
N LYS A 356 -37.10 -30.17 -0.72
CA LYS A 356 -36.80 -31.47 -1.35
C LYS A 356 -35.70 -32.19 -0.61
N ASN A 357 -35.84 -33.54 -0.53
CA ASN A 357 -34.74 -34.42 -0.16
C ASN A 357 -33.63 -34.27 -1.21
N ILE A 358 -32.59 -33.53 -0.90
CA ILE A 358 -31.47 -33.29 -1.78
C ILE A 358 -30.29 -34.10 -1.29
N ASP A 359 -29.66 -34.80 -2.22
CA ASP A 359 -28.36 -35.44 -2.01
C ASP A 359 -27.31 -34.31 -1.79
N ILE A 360 -26.96 -34.05 -0.54
CA ILE A 360 -25.93 -33.11 -0.21
C ILE A 360 -24.60 -33.86 -0.29
N ARG A 361 -23.74 -33.45 -1.24
CA ARG A 361 -22.37 -33.98 -1.37
C ARG A 361 -21.43 -33.04 -0.61
N TRP A 362 -20.94 -33.49 0.52
CA TRP A 362 -20.09 -32.71 1.42
C TRP A 362 -18.65 -32.71 0.91
N SER A 363 -18.03 -31.53 0.84
CA SER A 363 -16.58 -31.40 0.67
C SER A 363 -15.88 -30.94 1.96
N HIS A 364 -16.51 -30.07 2.78
CA HIS A 364 -15.98 -29.61 4.06
C HIS A 364 -17.11 -29.08 4.95
N VAL A 365 -17.10 -29.47 6.21
CA VAL A 365 -18.03 -28.98 7.24
C VAL A 365 -17.22 -28.39 8.39
N VAL A 366 -17.48 -27.14 8.77
CA VAL A 366 -16.88 -26.47 9.91
C VAL A 366 -17.96 -26.20 10.95
N TRP A 367 -17.78 -26.74 12.14
CA TRP A 367 -18.72 -26.65 13.25
C TRP A 367 -18.32 -25.56 14.24
N PHE A 368 -19.27 -24.76 14.67
CA PHE A 368 -19.08 -23.79 15.74
C PHE A 368 -19.91 -24.21 16.95
N ASN A 369 -19.32 -24.33 18.14
CA ASN A 369 -20.06 -24.47 19.36
C ASN A 369 -20.48 -23.10 19.89
N LYS A 370 -21.70 -23.05 20.51
CA LYS A 370 -22.13 -21.92 21.32
C LYS A 370 -21.18 -21.61 22.47
#